data_2132165e78398a3e301c13643ecd82c0
#
_entry.id   2132165e78398a3e301c13643ecd82c0
#
_cell.length_a   1.000
_cell.length_b   1.000
_cell.length_c   1.000
_cell.angle_alpha   90.00
_cell.angle_beta   90.00
_cell.angle_gamma   90.00
#
_symmetry.space_group_name_H-M   'P 1'
#
loop_
_entity.id
_entity.type
_entity.pdbx_description
1 polymer ?
#
loop_
_entity_poly.entity_id
_entity_poly.type
_entity_poly.pdbx_seq_one_letter_code
_entity_poly.pdbx_strand_id
1 'polypeptide(L)'
;MARPLLPNALMPLIQDIVIVGGGTAGWMTAAALSTVLRGRYRIRVVESDEIGTVGVGEATIPMIQRFNRVVGIDEDEFLRETQGTFKLGIEFVNWGRVGERYMHGFGKLGQDLWTVQFEQYWHRLRALGRARPLET
;
A
#
# COMPACT_ATOMS: atom_id res chain seq x y z
N MET A 1 -11.75 -23.02 53.27
CA MET A 1 -10.85 -23.82 52.43
C MET A 1 -10.58 -23.03 51.13
N ALA A 2 -9.44 -22.42 51.02
CA ALA A 2 -9.06 -21.67 49.81
C ALA A 2 -8.56 -22.66 48.73
N ARG A 3 -9.13 -22.54 47.53
CA ARG A 3 -8.76 -23.32 46.35
C ARG A 3 -7.34 -22.92 45.91
N PRO A 4 -6.40 -23.85 45.76
CA PRO A 4 -5.06 -23.47 45.29
C PRO A 4 -5.15 -22.93 43.87
N LEU A 5 -4.58 -21.74 43.66
CA LEU A 5 -4.36 -21.17 42.34
C LEU A 5 -3.43 -22.13 41.58
N LEU A 6 -3.90 -22.68 40.47
CA LEU A 6 -3.11 -23.48 39.56
C LEU A 6 -1.90 -22.67 39.12
N PRO A 7 -0.70 -23.25 39.09
CA PRO A 7 0.47 -22.54 38.59
C PRO A 7 0.22 -22.07 37.16
N ASN A 8 0.51 -20.81 36.91
CA ASN A 8 0.47 -20.18 35.59
C ASN A 8 1.27 -21.06 34.62
N ALA A 9 0.58 -21.93 33.88
CA ALA A 9 1.22 -22.67 32.79
C ALA A 9 1.73 -21.61 31.83
N LEU A 10 3.04 -21.41 31.79
CA LEU A 10 3.72 -20.55 30.83
C LEU A 10 3.27 -21.02 29.44
N MET A 11 2.37 -20.29 28.82
CA MET A 11 2.02 -20.56 27.43
C MET A 11 3.33 -20.52 26.64
N PRO A 12 3.60 -21.53 25.81
CA PRO A 12 4.83 -21.53 25.02
C PRO A 12 4.87 -20.25 24.21
N LEU A 13 5.95 -19.47 24.40
CA LEU A 13 6.13 -18.24 23.63
C LEU A 13 6.24 -18.62 22.15
N ILE A 14 5.48 -17.92 21.32
CA ILE A 14 5.60 -18.06 19.85
C ILE A 14 7.07 -17.74 19.47
N GLN A 15 7.71 -18.64 18.73
CA GLN A 15 9.07 -18.46 18.25
C GLN A 15 9.16 -18.48 16.73
N ASP A 16 8.22 -19.12 16.08
CA ASP A 16 8.17 -19.29 14.65
C ASP A 16 6.94 -18.61 14.04
N ILE A 17 7.16 -17.89 12.97
CA ILE A 17 6.12 -17.29 12.14
C ILE A 17 6.26 -17.89 10.75
N VAL A 18 5.21 -18.54 10.27
CA VAL A 18 5.17 -19.11 8.92
C VAL A 18 4.22 -18.31 8.08
N ILE A 19 4.70 -17.81 6.94
CA ILE A 19 3.95 -17.08 5.93
C ILE A 19 3.74 -18.04 4.77
N VAL A 20 2.48 -18.34 4.46
CA VAL A 20 2.14 -19.22 3.34
C VAL A 20 1.75 -18.36 2.14
N GLY A 21 2.53 -18.48 1.06
CA GLY A 21 2.38 -17.74 -0.18
C GLY A 21 3.58 -16.85 -0.46
N GLY A 22 4.28 -17.13 -1.57
CA GLY A 22 5.48 -16.41 -2.03
C GLY A 22 5.21 -15.28 -3.00
N GLY A 23 3.96 -14.80 -3.09
CA GLY A 23 3.64 -13.61 -3.87
C GLY A 23 4.03 -12.30 -3.17
N THR A 24 3.75 -11.18 -3.81
CA THR A 24 4.06 -9.83 -3.32
C THR A 24 3.65 -9.61 -1.86
N ALA A 25 2.44 -10.02 -1.49
CA ALA A 25 1.95 -9.85 -0.12
C ALA A 25 2.77 -10.67 0.91
N GLY A 26 3.12 -11.89 0.57
CA GLY A 26 3.93 -12.77 1.45
C GLY A 26 5.33 -12.22 1.68
N TRP A 27 6.02 -11.84 0.63
CA TRP A 27 7.37 -11.27 0.72
C TRP A 27 7.38 -9.89 1.40
N MET A 28 6.42 -9.02 1.12
CA MET A 28 6.28 -7.75 1.84
C MET A 28 6.00 -7.96 3.33
N THR A 29 5.17 -8.93 3.68
CA THR A 29 4.91 -9.30 5.07
C THR A 29 6.19 -9.80 5.75
N ALA A 30 6.95 -10.67 5.09
CA ALA A 30 8.22 -11.17 5.62
C ALA A 30 9.23 -10.04 5.86
N ALA A 31 9.39 -9.12 4.90
CA ALA A 31 10.27 -7.98 5.01
C ALA A 31 9.88 -7.06 6.17
N ALA A 32 8.59 -6.72 6.28
CA ALA A 32 8.09 -5.88 7.37
C ALA A 32 8.32 -6.54 8.75
N LEU A 33 7.94 -7.81 8.89
CA LEU A 33 8.09 -8.53 10.16
C LEU A 33 9.55 -8.70 10.56
N SER A 34 10.44 -9.03 9.61
CA SER A 34 11.87 -9.17 9.89
C SER A 34 12.47 -7.88 10.44
N THR A 35 12.08 -6.74 9.86
CA THR A 35 12.54 -5.42 10.28
C THR A 35 11.96 -5.02 11.64
N VAL A 36 10.65 -5.16 11.83
CA VAL A 36 9.97 -4.70 13.04
C VAL A 36 10.29 -5.60 14.24
N LEU A 37 10.36 -6.91 14.04
CA LEU A 37 10.59 -7.88 15.13
C LEU A 37 12.07 -8.10 15.46
N ARG A 38 12.98 -7.54 14.66
CA ARG A 38 14.42 -7.47 14.95
C ARG A 38 15.03 -8.82 15.36
N GLY A 39 14.70 -9.89 14.64
CA GLY A 39 15.26 -11.23 14.89
C GLY A 39 14.73 -11.96 16.13
N ARG A 40 13.69 -11.44 16.79
CA ARG A 40 13.06 -12.13 17.94
C ARG A 40 12.33 -13.40 17.58
N TYR A 41 11.98 -13.56 16.30
CA TYR A 41 11.21 -14.68 15.77
C TYR A 41 11.89 -15.24 14.53
N ARG A 42 11.74 -16.52 14.30
CA ARG A 42 12.10 -17.16 13.03
C ARG A 42 10.95 -16.93 12.04
N ILE A 43 11.25 -16.26 10.95
CA ILE A 43 10.27 -15.99 9.90
C ILE A 43 10.59 -16.90 8.71
N ARG A 44 9.60 -17.64 8.25
CA ARG A 44 9.72 -18.54 7.10
C ARG A 44 8.62 -18.21 6.11
N VAL A 45 9.00 -18.12 4.84
CA VAL A 45 8.05 -18.04 3.72
C VAL A 45 7.98 -19.41 3.08
N VAL A 46 6.79 -19.90 2.85
CA VAL A 46 6.53 -21.16 2.14
C VAL A 46 5.82 -20.81 0.85
N GLU A 47 6.44 -21.14 -0.26
CA GLU A 47 5.90 -20.93 -1.59
C GLU A 47 5.96 -22.22 -2.42
N SER A 48 5.25 -22.26 -3.53
CA SER A 48 5.22 -23.39 -4.46
C SER A 48 5.91 -22.98 -5.76
N ASP A 49 6.85 -23.78 -6.21
CA ASP A 49 7.50 -23.62 -7.51
C ASP A 49 6.54 -23.83 -8.69
N GLU A 50 5.40 -24.49 -8.44
CA GLU A 50 4.37 -24.75 -9.46
C GLU A 50 3.44 -23.54 -9.67
N ILE A 51 3.34 -22.65 -8.67
CA ILE A 51 2.52 -21.45 -8.75
C ILE A 51 3.40 -20.28 -9.21
N GLY A 52 3.43 -20.04 -10.50
CA GLY A 52 4.17 -18.92 -11.08
C GLY A 52 3.58 -17.55 -10.74
N THR A 53 4.33 -16.52 -11.10
CA THR A 53 3.87 -15.13 -10.99
C THR A 53 2.66 -14.90 -11.88
N VAL A 54 1.59 -14.36 -11.32
CA VAL A 54 0.41 -13.98 -12.11
C VAL A 54 0.78 -12.78 -12.98
N GLY A 55 0.78 -12.99 -14.30
CA GLY A 55 1.13 -11.96 -15.27
C GLY A 55 0.01 -10.95 -15.49
N VAL A 56 -0.22 -10.08 -14.53
CA VAL A 56 -1.19 -8.97 -14.60
C VAL A 56 -0.48 -7.63 -14.48
N GLY A 57 -1.11 -6.58 -14.99
CA GLY A 57 -0.64 -5.23 -14.73
C GLY A 57 -0.88 -4.87 -13.26
N GLU A 58 0.18 -4.72 -12.49
CA GLU A 58 0.10 -4.35 -11.09
C GLU A 58 0.61 -2.93 -10.86
N ALA A 59 0.01 -2.25 -9.91
CA ALA A 59 0.48 -0.95 -9.48
C ALA A 59 0.37 -0.83 -7.97
N THR A 60 1.38 -0.23 -7.37
CA THR A 60 1.35 0.13 -5.96
C THR A 60 0.52 1.41 -5.74
N ILE A 61 0.13 1.63 -4.50
CA ILE A 61 -0.48 2.88 -4.05
C ILE A 61 0.57 3.73 -3.30
N PRO A 62 0.36 5.02 -3.03
CA PRO A 62 1.34 5.89 -2.37
C PRO A 62 1.90 5.37 -1.04
N MET A 63 1.21 4.44 -0.37
CA MET A 63 1.67 3.80 0.86
C MET A 63 2.95 2.98 0.68
N ILE A 64 3.34 2.61 -0.55
CA ILE A 64 4.59 1.89 -0.82
C ILE A 64 5.82 2.68 -0.35
N GLN A 65 5.81 4.00 -0.48
CA GLN A 65 6.90 4.84 0.00
C GLN A 65 7.09 4.75 1.53
N ARG A 66 5.99 4.64 2.27
CA ARG A 66 6.06 4.43 3.71
C ARG A 66 6.60 3.04 4.04
N PHE A 67 6.15 2.02 3.31
CA PHE A 67 6.64 0.66 3.46
C PHE A 67 8.15 0.60 3.22
N ASN A 68 8.64 1.12 2.09
CA ASN A 68 10.07 1.13 1.74
C ASN A 68 10.91 1.80 2.82
N ARG A 69 10.46 2.93 3.36
CA ARG A 69 11.14 3.59 4.48
C ARG A 69 11.20 2.74 5.75
N VAL A 70 10.12 2.01 6.07
CA VAL A 70 10.07 1.15 7.26
C VAL A 70 11.03 -0.02 7.11
N VAL A 71 11.12 -0.63 5.94
CA VAL A 71 11.99 -1.78 5.69
C VAL A 71 13.42 -1.37 5.28
N GLY A 72 13.68 -0.07 5.13
CA GLY A 72 15.00 0.46 4.80
C GLY A 72 15.40 0.31 3.34
N ILE A 73 14.41 0.24 2.44
CA ILE A 73 14.64 0.19 0.99
C ILE A 73 14.70 1.63 0.45
N ASP A 74 15.77 1.93 -0.28
CA ASP A 74 15.93 3.18 -1.03
C ASP A 74 15.00 3.20 -2.25
N GLU A 75 14.38 4.34 -2.54
CA GLU A 75 13.39 4.43 -3.62
C GLU A 75 14.03 4.29 -5.01
N ASP A 76 15.21 4.85 -5.22
CA ASP A 76 15.92 4.75 -6.50
C ASP A 76 16.38 3.32 -6.76
N GLU A 77 16.86 2.63 -5.72
CA GLU A 77 17.20 1.22 -5.77
C GLU A 77 15.97 0.37 -6.07
N PHE A 78 14.86 0.63 -5.37
CA PHE A 78 13.59 -0.06 -5.59
C PHE A 78 13.12 0.06 -7.05
N LEU A 79 13.11 1.27 -7.60
CA LEU A 79 12.72 1.50 -9.00
C LEU A 79 13.63 0.78 -9.98
N ARG A 80 14.94 0.81 -9.74
CA ARG A 80 15.93 0.17 -10.61
C ARG A 80 15.78 -1.36 -10.60
N GLU A 81 15.69 -1.97 -9.43
CA GLU A 81 15.63 -3.43 -9.29
C GLU A 81 14.28 -4.02 -9.74
N THR A 82 13.20 -3.27 -9.56
CA THR A 82 11.87 -3.69 -10.01
C THR A 82 11.54 -3.27 -11.43
N GLN A 83 12.41 -2.45 -12.09
CA GLN A 83 12.11 -1.80 -13.36
C GLN A 83 10.79 -1.05 -13.34
N GLY A 84 10.46 -0.50 -12.17
CA GLY A 84 9.21 0.21 -11.91
C GLY A 84 9.14 1.55 -12.62
N THR A 85 7.93 2.03 -12.85
CA THR A 85 7.65 3.36 -13.37
C THR A 85 6.68 4.09 -12.46
N PHE A 86 6.68 5.42 -12.53
CA PHE A 86 5.73 6.21 -11.77
C PHE A 86 4.34 6.13 -12.36
N LYS A 87 3.36 5.88 -11.51
CA LYS A 87 1.95 5.98 -11.85
C LYS A 87 1.41 7.29 -11.29
N LEU A 88 0.98 8.18 -12.17
CA LEU A 88 0.53 9.53 -11.80
C LEU A 88 -0.97 9.58 -11.47
N GLY A 89 -1.73 8.60 -11.92
CA GLY A 89 -3.17 8.56 -11.69
C GLY A 89 -3.84 7.37 -12.36
N ILE A 90 -5.14 7.33 -12.28
CA ILE A 90 -6.01 6.35 -12.95
C ILE A 90 -7.08 7.10 -13.72
N GLU A 91 -7.20 6.83 -15.01
CA GLU A 91 -8.33 7.31 -15.78
C GLU A 91 -9.47 6.29 -15.71
N PHE A 92 -10.63 6.74 -15.28
CA PHE A 92 -11.85 5.96 -15.28
C PHE A 92 -12.67 6.29 -16.52
N VAL A 93 -13.01 5.26 -17.28
CA VAL A 93 -13.82 5.37 -18.50
C VAL A 93 -15.09 4.58 -18.33
N ASN A 94 -16.24 5.18 -18.60
CA ASN A 94 -17.57 4.56 -18.49
C ASN A 94 -17.90 4.04 -17.08
N TRP A 95 -17.30 4.61 -16.04
CA TRP A 95 -17.52 4.16 -14.66
C TRP A 95 -18.90 4.56 -14.12
N GLY A 96 -19.32 5.79 -14.32
CA GLY A 96 -20.65 6.30 -13.91
C GLY A 96 -21.68 6.09 -15.03
N ARG A 97 -21.37 6.62 -16.22
CA ARG A 97 -22.21 6.52 -17.41
C ARG A 97 -21.36 6.23 -18.64
N VAL A 98 -21.95 5.60 -19.63
CA VAL A 98 -21.27 5.38 -20.91
C VAL A 98 -20.90 6.72 -21.55
N GLY A 99 -19.64 6.89 -21.93
CA GLY A 99 -19.07 8.12 -22.48
C GLY A 99 -18.43 9.05 -21.45
N GLU A 100 -18.63 8.83 -20.16
CA GLU A 100 -17.94 9.61 -19.12
C GLU A 100 -16.47 9.18 -18.95
N ARG A 101 -15.62 10.18 -18.70
CA ARG A 101 -14.20 9.99 -18.39
C ARG A 101 -13.80 10.96 -17.28
N TYR A 102 -13.01 10.47 -16.34
CA TYR A 102 -12.36 11.33 -15.34
C TYR A 102 -11.04 10.73 -14.86
N MET A 103 -10.12 11.62 -14.48
CA MET A 103 -8.81 11.25 -13.96
C MET A 103 -8.80 11.33 -12.43
N HIS A 104 -8.37 10.27 -11.78
CA HIS A 104 -8.01 10.26 -10.37
C HIS A 104 -6.50 10.38 -10.23
N GLY A 105 -6.01 11.57 -9.99
CA GLY A 105 -4.58 11.84 -9.79
C GLY A 105 -4.11 11.40 -8.40
N PHE A 106 -2.88 10.92 -8.30
CA PHE A 106 -2.29 10.48 -7.03
C PHE A 106 -1.52 11.57 -6.29
N GLY A 107 -1.34 12.72 -6.91
CA GLY A 107 -0.70 13.86 -6.30
C GLY A 107 -1.66 14.76 -5.50
N LYS A 108 -1.11 15.65 -4.70
CA LYS A 108 -1.86 16.75 -4.12
C LYS A 108 -2.14 17.76 -5.23
N LEU A 109 -3.40 17.94 -5.58
CA LEU A 109 -3.84 18.91 -6.57
C LEU A 109 -4.17 20.23 -5.88
N GLY A 110 -3.54 21.30 -6.33
CA GLY A 110 -3.79 22.64 -5.84
C GLY A 110 -3.36 22.89 -4.40
N GLN A 111 -3.84 23.98 -3.83
CA GLN A 111 -3.55 24.41 -2.47
C GLN A 111 -4.85 24.76 -1.74
N ASP A 112 -5.02 24.17 -0.56
CA ASP A 112 -6.11 24.50 0.32
C ASP A 112 -5.98 25.95 0.81
N LEU A 113 -7.09 26.66 0.88
CA LEU A 113 -7.13 28.02 1.40
C LEU A 113 -7.94 28.03 2.70
N TRP A 114 -7.28 28.37 3.80
CA TRP A 114 -7.87 28.40 5.13
C TRP A 114 -8.41 27.01 5.52
N THR A 115 -9.68 26.92 5.81
CA THR A 115 -10.37 25.67 6.19
C THR A 115 -11.10 25.00 5.01
N VAL A 116 -10.97 25.56 3.79
CA VAL A 116 -11.65 25.05 2.61
C VAL A 116 -10.65 24.35 1.69
N GLN A 117 -10.96 23.11 1.36
CA GLN A 117 -10.13 22.31 0.46
C GLN A 117 -10.16 22.85 -0.97
N PHE A 118 -9.04 22.67 -1.69
CA PHE A 118 -8.89 23.13 -3.06
C PHE A 118 -10.02 22.64 -3.98
N GLU A 119 -10.45 21.40 -3.85
CA GLU A 119 -11.49 20.80 -4.68
C GLU A 119 -12.81 21.56 -4.59
N GLN A 120 -13.15 22.14 -3.44
CA GLN A 120 -14.37 22.92 -3.27
C GLN A 120 -14.36 24.19 -4.11
N TYR A 121 -13.23 24.89 -4.15
CA TYR A 121 -13.05 26.05 -5.00
C TYR A 121 -13.09 25.67 -6.48
N TRP A 122 -12.39 24.59 -6.83
CA TRP A 122 -12.34 24.12 -8.20
C TRP A 122 -13.74 23.72 -8.71
N HIS A 123 -14.51 22.95 -7.95
CA HIS A 123 -15.88 22.58 -8.30
C HIS A 123 -16.76 23.81 -8.50
N ARG A 124 -16.66 24.79 -7.62
CA ARG A 124 -17.42 26.04 -7.74
C ARG A 124 -17.04 26.82 -8.99
N LEU A 125 -15.75 26.97 -9.26
CA LEU A 125 -15.27 27.67 -10.45
C LEU A 125 -15.62 26.93 -11.75
N ARG A 126 -15.56 25.59 -11.72
CA ARG A 126 -15.95 24.79 -12.87
C ARG A 126 -17.45 24.93 -13.18
N ALA A 127 -18.30 24.90 -12.18
CA ALA A 127 -19.74 25.13 -12.36
C ALA A 127 -20.05 26.53 -12.95
N LEU A 128 -19.15 27.49 -12.72
CA LEU A 128 -19.23 28.84 -13.30
C LEU A 128 -18.54 28.97 -14.67
N GLY A 129 -18.01 27.89 -15.24
CA GLY A 129 -17.24 27.89 -16.49
C GLY A 129 -15.89 28.63 -16.39
N ARG A 130 -15.34 28.81 -15.19
CA ARG A 130 -14.12 29.60 -14.92
C ARG A 130 -12.90 28.73 -14.55
N ALA A 131 -13.03 27.44 -14.46
CA ALA A 131 -11.92 26.52 -14.22
C ALA A 131 -11.74 25.53 -15.38
N ARG A 132 -10.50 25.23 -15.70
CA ARG A 132 -10.13 24.16 -16.63
C ARG A 132 -10.31 22.78 -15.98
N PRO A 133 -10.38 21.67 -16.76
CA PRO A 133 -10.18 20.34 -16.24
C PRO A 133 -8.86 20.23 -15.46
N LEU A 134 -8.80 19.37 -14.45
CA LEU A 134 -7.58 19.19 -13.63
C LEU A 134 -6.47 18.43 -14.37
N GLU A 135 -6.84 17.69 -15.40
CA GLU A 135 -5.98 16.86 -16.22
C GLU A 135 -5.33 17.59 -17.42
N THR A 136 -5.47 18.90 -17.50
CA THR A 136 -4.93 19.72 -18.63
C THR A 136 -3.85 20.68 -18.20
#